data_e5f195e8a613910b44c3a32ed24db056
#
_entry.id   e5f195e8a613910b44c3a32ed24db056
#
_cell.length_a   1.000
_cell.length_b   1.000
_cell.length_c   1.000
_cell.angle_alpha   90.00
_cell.angle_beta   90.00
_cell.angle_gamma   90.00
#
_symmetry.space_group_name_H-M   'P 1'
#
loop_
_entity.id
_entity.type
_entity.pdbx_description
1 polymer ?
#
loop_
_entity_poly.entity_id
_entity_poly.type
_entity_poly.pdbx_seq_one_letter_code
_entity_poly.pdbx_strand_id
1 'polypeptide(L)'
;MSLEDFKLGPINHVGVAVPDVVAAADMYRRVFNATDISDVLDLPEQGVKVIFVNTPSGQVELIEPLGETSPIHKFLEKNPLGGQHHLCFEVTDIHKAKVEMEAKGVRVLNEPRIGAHGTLIIFLHPKDMGGVLIELMETPEHNHA
;
A
#
# COMPACT_ATOMS: atom_id res chain seq x y z
N MET A 1 -13.54 -3.49 25.98
CA MET A 1 -13.01 -4.17 24.93
C MET A 1 -11.55 -4.33 25.04
N SER A 2 -11.15 -5.46 24.90
CA SER A 2 -9.78 -5.80 25.14
C SER A 2 -8.94 -5.54 23.90
N LEU A 3 -7.70 -5.13 24.11
CA LEU A 3 -6.76 -4.97 23.03
C LEU A 3 -6.43 -6.30 22.38
N GLU A 4 -6.75 -7.39 23.06
CA GLU A 4 -6.53 -8.70 22.50
C GLU A 4 -7.32 -8.94 21.23
N ASP A 5 -8.37 -8.15 21.00
CA ASP A 5 -9.16 -8.35 19.81
C ASP A 5 -8.47 -7.89 18.55
N PHE A 6 -7.41 -7.08 18.68
CA PHE A 6 -6.68 -6.67 17.51
C PHE A 6 -5.70 -7.74 17.08
N LYS A 7 -5.77 -8.14 15.85
CA LYS A 7 -4.81 -9.10 15.30
C LYS A 7 -4.38 -8.64 13.94
N LEU A 8 -3.09 -8.78 13.69
CA LEU A 8 -2.55 -8.50 12.39
C LEU A 8 -2.99 -9.60 11.43
N GLY A 9 -3.53 -9.20 10.30
CA GLY A 9 -3.93 -10.14 9.27
C GLY A 9 -2.80 -10.40 8.29
N PRO A 10 -3.16 -10.91 7.12
CA PRO A 10 -2.15 -11.27 6.11
C PRO A 10 -1.49 -10.04 5.51
N ILE A 11 -0.32 -10.24 4.92
CA ILE A 11 0.28 -9.23 4.06
C ILE A 11 -0.59 -9.17 2.80
N ASN A 12 -1.07 -7.97 2.47
CA ASN A 12 -1.87 -7.79 1.26
C ASN A 12 -0.99 -7.49 0.07
N HIS A 13 -0.04 -6.57 0.23
CA HIS A 13 0.83 -6.20 -0.89
C HIS A 13 2.09 -5.51 -0.39
N VAL A 14 3.05 -5.42 -1.31
CA VAL A 14 4.23 -4.59 -1.16
C VAL A 14 4.10 -3.46 -2.16
N GLY A 15 4.20 -2.23 -1.71
CA GLY A 15 4.17 -1.06 -2.59
C GLY A 15 5.57 -0.76 -3.09
N VAL A 16 5.72 -0.62 -4.39
CA VAL A 16 7.01 -0.34 -5.02
C VAL A 16 6.85 0.91 -5.87
N ALA A 17 7.57 1.96 -5.49
CA ALA A 17 7.55 3.20 -6.26
C ALA A 17 8.51 3.08 -7.43
N VAL A 18 8.06 3.51 -8.60
CA VAL A 18 8.85 3.44 -9.83
C VAL A 18 8.63 4.72 -10.62
N PRO A 19 9.59 5.09 -11.47
CA PRO A 19 9.40 6.26 -12.33
C PRO A 19 8.32 6.07 -13.39
N ASP A 20 8.05 4.82 -13.80
CA ASP A 20 7.15 4.53 -14.93
C ASP A 20 6.54 3.16 -14.69
N VAL A 21 5.24 3.12 -14.34
CA VAL A 21 4.60 1.83 -14.02
C VAL A 21 4.47 0.92 -15.23
N VAL A 22 4.32 1.48 -16.44
CA VAL A 22 4.19 0.67 -17.64
C VAL A 22 5.51 -0.05 -17.91
N ALA A 23 6.63 0.68 -17.81
CA ALA A 23 7.94 0.09 -18.00
C ALA A 23 8.23 -0.97 -16.92
N ALA A 24 7.83 -0.68 -15.68
CA ALA A 24 8.04 -1.64 -14.60
C ALA A 24 7.23 -2.90 -14.81
N ALA A 25 5.96 -2.76 -15.23
CA ALA A 25 5.12 -3.92 -15.52
C ALA A 25 5.71 -4.75 -16.66
N ASP A 26 6.24 -4.09 -17.69
CA ASP A 26 6.88 -4.81 -18.79
C ASP A 26 8.10 -5.57 -18.33
N MET A 27 8.83 -5.03 -17.38
CA MET A 27 9.97 -5.73 -16.80
C MET A 27 9.52 -7.01 -16.10
N TYR A 28 8.42 -6.95 -15.35
CA TYR A 28 7.88 -8.15 -14.70
C TYR A 28 7.46 -9.20 -15.71
N ARG A 29 6.86 -8.76 -16.85
CA ARG A 29 6.50 -9.70 -17.90
C ARG A 29 7.73 -10.34 -18.52
N ARG A 30 8.73 -9.52 -18.82
CA ARG A 30 9.91 -9.99 -19.53
C ARG A 30 10.81 -10.86 -18.68
N VAL A 31 11.00 -10.48 -17.40
CA VAL A 31 11.95 -11.18 -16.53
C VAL A 31 11.31 -12.38 -15.84
N PHE A 32 10.06 -12.22 -15.40
CA PHE A 32 9.40 -13.22 -14.56
C PHE A 32 8.28 -13.96 -15.28
N ASN A 33 8.00 -13.64 -16.54
CA ASN A 33 6.86 -14.21 -17.26
C ASN A 33 5.55 -13.95 -16.54
N ALA A 34 5.44 -12.82 -15.86
CA ALA A 34 4.22 -12.48 -15.13
C ALA A 34 3.08 -12.25 -16.11
N THR A 35 1.90 -12.80 -15.82
CA THR A 35 0.74 -12.71 -16.70
C THR A 35 -0.45 -12.04 -16.02
N ASP A 36 -0.52 -12.07 -14.70
CA ASP A 36 -1.66 -11.50 -13.98
C ASP A 36 -1.30 -10.08 -13.57
N ILE A 37 -1.42 -9.17 -14.52
CA ILE A 37 -1.04 -7.77 -14.33
C ILE A 37 -2.23 -6.91 -14.73
N SER A 38 -2.60 -5.97 -13.87
CA SER A 38 -3.75 -5.11 -14.13
C SER A 38 -3.46 -4.06 -15.17
N ASP A 39 -4.52 -3.41 -15.66
CA ASP A 39 -4.39 -2.17 -16.42
C ASP A 39 -3.91 -1.07 -15.49
N VAL A 40 -3.50 0.05 -16.09
CA VAL A 40 -3.12 1.24 -15.32
C VAL A 40 -4.37 1.81 -14.66
N LEU A 41 -4.25 2.12 -13.39
CA LEU A 41 -5.32 2.76 -12.62
C LEU A 41 -4.82 4.12 -12.18
N ASP A 42 -5.52 5.17 -12.61
CA ASP A 42 -5.18 6.53 -12.22
C ASP A 42 -5.95 6.89 -10.96
N LEU A 43 -5.23 7.32 -9.93
CA LEU A 43 -5.83 7.72 -8.66
C LEU A 43 -5.35 9.13 -8.33
N PRO A 44 -5.92 10.14 -9.00
CA PRO A 44 -5.43 11.51 -8.83
C PRO A 44 -5.59 12.04 -7.42
N GLU A 45 -6.60 11.59 -6.69
CA GLU A 45 -6.79 12.03 -5.31
C GLU A 45 -5.68 11.54 -4.41
N GLN A 46 -5.05 10.44 -4.77
CA GLN A 46 -3.95 9.90 -4.01
C GLN A 46 -2.60 10.25 -4.61
N GLY A 47 -2.62 10.90 -5.79
CA GLY A 47 -1.42 11.34 -6.44
C GLY A 47 -0.61 10.23 -7.07
N VAL A 48 -1.25 9.15 -7.52
CA VAL A 48 -0.52 8.00 -8.05
C VAL A 48 -1.22 7.38 -9.25
N LYS A 49 -0.40 6.79 -10.13
CA LYS A 49 -0.83 5.79 -11.10
C LYS A 49 -0.37 4.45 -10.57
N VAL A 50 -1.19 3.44 -10.73
CA VAL A 50 -0.93 2.14 -10.11
C VAL A 50 -1.11 1.03 -11.14
N ILE A 51 -0.24 0.04 -11.10
CA ILE A 51 -0.44 -1.25 -11.77
C ILE A 51 -0.22 -2.32 -10.72
N PHE A 52 -1.12 -3.28 -10.66
CA PHE A 52 -0.99 -4.40 -9.73
C PHE A 52 -0.43 -5.61 -10.46
N VAL A 53 0.58 -6.23 -9.85
CA VAL A 53 1.13 -7.51 -10.32
C VAL A 53 0.73 -8.54 -9.28
N ASN A 54 -0.10 -9.49 -9.67
CA ASN A 54 -0.61 -10.49 -8.74
C ASN A 54 0.24 -11.74 -8.79
N THR A 55 0.52 -12.28 -7.60
CA THR A 55 1.28 -13.51 -7.45
C THR A 55 0.44 -14.51 -6.67
N PRO A 56 0.84 -15.77 -6.61
CA PRO A 56 0.05 -16.75 -5.85
C PRO A 56 -0.12 -16.41 -4.37
N SER A 57 0.83 -15.68 -3.78
CA SER A 57 0.78 -15.41 -2.35
C SER A 57 0.53 -13.96 -2.00
N GLY A 58 0.40 -13.06 -2.97
CA GLY A 58 0.21 -11.66 -2.66
C GLY A 58 0.28 -10.80 -3.89
N GLN A 59 0.53 -9.52 -3.69
CA GLN A 59 0.43 -8.55 -4.76
C GLN A 59 1.57 -7.54 -4.64
N VAL A 60 2.14 -7.16 -5.76
CA VAL A 60 3.05 -6.02 -5.83
C VAL A 60 2.27 -4.86 -6.42
N GLU A 61 2.26 -3.74 -5.71
CA GLU A 61 1.59 -2.53 -6.19
C GLU A 61 2.66 -1.59 -6.73
N LEU A 62 2.72 -1.47 -8.05
CA LEU A 62 3.66 -0.54 -8.69
C LEU A 62 3.02 0.84 -8.69
N ILE A 63 3.76 1.84 -8.22
CA ILE A 63 3.23 3.19 -8.00
C ILE A 63 4.12 4.20 -8.69
N GLU A 64 3.50 5.03 -9.51
CA GLU A 64 4.19 6.14 -10.18
C GLU A 64 3.53 7.44 -9.71
N PRO A 65 4.29 8.53 -9.52
CA PRO A 65 3.65 9.79 -9.11
C PRO A 65 2.72 10.32 -10.19
N LEU A 66 1.57 10.83 -9.75
CA LEU A 66 0.60 11.48 -10.62
C LEU A 66 0.33 12.86 -10.06
N GLY A 67 0.66 13.90 -10.84
CA GLY A 67 0.51 15.28 -10.39
C GLY A 67 1.74 15.78 -9.67
N GLU A 68 1.85 17.12 -9.63
CA GLU A 68 3.08 17.74 -9.14
C GLU A 68 3.24 17.63 -7.63
N THR A 69 2.13 17.44 -6.91
CA THR A 69 2.17 17.40 -5.46
C THR A 69 2.20 15.98 -4.90
N SER A 70 2.40 14.98 -5.76
CA SER A 70 2.42 13.60 -5.32
C SER A 70 3.53 13.38 -4.30
N PRO A 71 3.24 12.68 -3.18
CA PRO A 71 4.27 12.38 -2.19
C PRO A 71 5.33 11.41 -2.71
N ILE A 72 5.06 10.72 -3.80
CA ILE A 72 6.00 9.76 -4.37
C ILE A 72 7.21 10.45 -5.01
N HIS A 73 7.04 11.71 -5.45
CA HIS A 73 8.19 12.44 -6.02
C HIS A 73 9.37 12.51 -5.06
N LYS A 74 9.09 12.78 -3.79
CA LYS A 74 10.15 12.90 -2.81
C LYS A 74 10.89 11.60 -2.60
N PHE A 75 10.13 10.50 -2.61
CA PHE A 75 10.73 9.17 -2.49
C PHE A 75 11.65 8.90 -3.68
N LEU A 76 11.21 9.23 -4.89
CA LEU A 76 12.00 8.96 -6.09
C LEU A 76 13.21 9.86 -6.21
N GLU A 77 13.19 11.05 -5.59
CA GLU A 77 14.39 11.88 -5.55
C GLU A 77 15.53 11.15 -4.86
N LYS A 78 15.23 10.39 -3.81
CA LYS A 78 16.24 9.64 -3.08
C LYS A 78 16.47 8.26 -3.67
N ASN A 79 15.53 7.78 -4.48
CA ASN A 79 15.58 6.44 -5.05
C ASN A 79 15.22 6.54 -6.53
N PRO A 80 16.13 7.10 -7.37
CA PRO A 80 15.73 7.44 -8.75
C PRO A 80 15.39 6.25 -9.63
N LEU A 81 15.86 5.05 -9.29
CA LEU A 81 15.50 3.85 -10.04
C LEU A 81 14.23 3.21 -9.49
N GLY A 82 13.72 3.72 -8.38
CA GLY A 82 12.58 3.13 -7.69
C GLY A 82 13.02 2.36 -6.47
N GLY A 83 12.05 1.80 -5.75
CA GLY A 83 12.34 1.00 -4.57
C GLY A 83 11.09 0.66 -3.81
N GLN A 84 11.23 -0.19 -2.79
CA GLN A 84 10.12 -0.55 -1.94
C GLN A 84 9.67 0.69 -1.17
N HIS A 85 8.39 0.96 -1.22
CA HIS A 85 7.82 2.17 -0.63
C HIS A 85 7.06 1.87 0.65
N HIS A 86 6.27 0.81 0.65
CA HIS A 86 5.51 0.46 1.85
C HIS A 86 5.13 -1.01 1.83
N LEU A 87 4.70 -1.47 2.99
CA LEU A 87 4.25 -2.84 3.21
C LEU A 87 2.85 -2.73 3.78
N CYS A 88 1.92 -3.48 3.23
CA CYS A 88 0.52 -3.40 3.64
C CYS A 88 0.05 -4.69 4.29
N PHE A 89 -0.53 -4.57 5.47
CA PHE A 89 -1.18 -5.68 6.17
C PHE A 89 -2.68 -5.41 6.24
N GLU A 90 -3.45 -6.48 6.30
CA GLU A 90 -4.89 -6.38 6.48
C GLU A 90 -5.26 -6.44 7.96
N VAL A 91 -6.33 -5.72 8.30
CA VAL A 91 -6.92 -5.75 9.64
C VAL A 91 -8.42 -5.85 9.47
N THR A 92 -9.11 -6.38 10.47
CA THR A 92 -10.55 -6.57 10.34
C THR A 92 -11.34 -5.28 10.54
N ASP A 93 -10.82 -4.34 11.32
CA ASP A 93 -11.53 -3.11 11.65
C ASP A 93 -10.50 -1.98 11.74
N ILE A 94 -10.52 -1.10 10.75
CA ILE A 94 -9.51 -0.06 10.64
C ILE A 94 -9.64 0.98 11.76
N HIS A 95 -10.86 1.24 12.22
CA HIS A 95 -11.04 2.23 13.30
C HIS A 95 -10.48 1.70 14.61
N LYS A 96 -10.70 0.43 14.89
CA LYS A 96 -10.15 -0.21 16.07
C LYS A 96 -8.63 -0.27 15.97
N ALA A 97 -8.11 -0.59 14.78
CA ALA A 97 -6.65 -0.64 14.57
C ALA A 97 -6.03 0.73 14.85
N LYS A 98 -6.66 1.81 14.38
CA LYS A 98 -6.14 3.15 14.62
C LYS A 98 -6.05 3.45 16.12
N VAL A 99 -7.13 3.17 16.85
CA VAL A 99 -7.15 3.39 18.30
C VAL A 99 -6.05 2.58 18.97
N GLU A 100 -5.89 1.34 18.57
CA GLU A 100 -4.88 0.46 19.14
C GLU A 100 -3.46 0.99 18.88
N MET A 101 -3.20 1.43 17.65
CA MET A 101 -1.88 1.95 17.30
C MET A 101 -1.56 3.20 18.11
N GLU A 102 -2.53 4.11 18.20
CA GLU A 102 -2.33 5.34 18.95
C GLU A 102 -2.14 5.07 20.43
N ALA A 103 -2.86 4.11 20.98
CA ALA A 103 -2.71 3.74 22.38
C ALA A 103 -1.32 3.20 22.68
N LYS A 104 -0.66 2.62 21.69
CA LYS A 104 0.69 2.09 21.83
C LYS A 104 1.77 3.11 21.48
N GLY A 105 1.37 4.33 21.19
CA GLY A 105 2.33 5.41 20.89
C GLY A 105 2.80 5.44 19.44
N VAL A 106 2.13 4.72 18.54
CA VAL A 106 2.48 4.72 17.12
C VAL A 106 1.74 5.88 16.45
N ARG A 107 2.48 6.67 15.67
CA ARG A 107 1.86 7.80 14.97
C ARG A 107 1.12 7.33 13.73
N VAL A 108 -0.17 7.63 13.69
CA VAL A 108 -1.01 7.34 12.54
C VAL A 108 -1.05 8.58 11.67
N LEU A 109 -0.68 8.44 10.41
CA LEU A 109 -0.43 9.57 9.53
C LEU A 109 -1.67 10.17 8.90
N ASN A 110 -2.79 9.46 8.94
CA ASN A 110 -4.02 9.93 8.30
C ASN A 110 -5.25 9.35 8.98
N GLU A 111 -6.38 10.05 8.82
CA GLU A 111 -7.65 9.47 9.20
C GLU A 111 -8.01 8.35 8.21
N PRO A 112 -8.81 7.36 8.63
CA PRO A 112 -9.20 6.31 7.70
C PRO A 112 -9.82 6.88 6.42
N ARG A 113 -9.35 6.39 5.29
CA ARG A 113 -9.82 6.84 3.98
C ARG A 113 -9.75 5.66 3.01
N ILE A 114 -10.49 5.77 1.92
CA ILE A 114 -10.51 4.71 0.91
C ILE A 114 -9.19 4.73 0.14
N GLY A 115 -8.54 3.58 0.06
CA GLY A 115 -7.30 3.42 -0.69
C GLY A 115 -7.52 2.78 -2.05
N ALA A 116 -6.42 2.39 -2.69
CA ALA A 116 -6.44 1.87 -4.06
C ALA A 116 -7.26 0.58 -4.18
N HIS A 117 -7.38 -0.17 -3.10
CA HIS A 117 -8.11 -1.44 -3.11
C HIS A 117 -9.59 -1.28 -2.75
N GLY A 118 -10.06 -0.05 -2.60
CA GLY A 118 -11.47 0.21 -2.36
C GLY A 118 -11.92 0.03 -0.91
N THR A 119 -11.01 -0.10 0.02
CA THR A 119 -11.33 -0.27 1.42
C THR A 119 -10.54 0.74 2.24
N LEU A 120 -10.93 0.93 3.50
CA LEU A 120 -10.33 1.97 4.35
C LEU A 120 -8.89 1.63 4.71
N ILE A 121 -8.03 2.64 4.70
CA ILE A 121 -6.62 2.49 5.02
C ILE A 121 -6.14 3.57 5.97
N ILE A 122 -5.08 3.24 6.73
CA ILE A 122 -4.27 4.19 7.47
C ILE A 122 -2.80 3.85 7.24
N PHE A 123 -1.94 4.87 7.38
CA PHE A 123 -0.50 4.68 7.32
C PHE A 123 0.10 4.95 8.68
N LEU A 124 1.13 4.19 9.04
CA LEU A 124 1.85 4.32 10.29
C LEU A 124 3.24 4.89 10.01
N HIS A 125 3.66 5.81 10.87
CA HIS A 125 4.94 6.50 10.67
C HIS A 125 6.12 5.52 10.72
N PRO A 126 7.01 5.56 9.73
CA PRO A 126 8.12 4.60 9.67
C PRO A 126 9.04 4.65 10.88
N LYS A 127 9.19 5.82 11.52
CA LYS A 127 10.05 5.89 12.71
C LYS A 127 9.56 5.04 13.86
N ASP A 128 8.27 4.74 13.88
CA ASP A 128 7.68 3.91 14.94
C ASP A 128 7.57 2.45 14.50
N MET A 129 7.94 2.14 13.27
CA MET A 129 7.72 0.82 12.68
C MET A 129 9.00 0.24 12.09
N GLY A 130 10.12 0.49 12.76
CA GLY A 130 11.37 -0.10 12.33
C GLY A 130 11.93 0.46 11.02
N GLY A 131 11.53 1.68 10.66
CA GLY A 131 12.03 2.32 9.45
C GLY A 131 11.19 2.02 8.20
N VAL A 132 10.07 1.31 8.35
CA VAL A 132 9.24 0.91 7.22
C VAL A 132 7.91 1.65 7.28
N LEU A 133 7.52 2.28 6.18
CA LEU A 133 6.18 2.84 6.08
C LEU A 133 5.20 1.68 6.00
N ILE A 134 4.32 1.59 6.99
CA ILE A 134 3.34 0.51 7.06
C ILE A 134 1.97 1.05 6.71
N GLU A 135 1.28 0.33 5.84
CA GLU A 135 -0.12 0.59 5.54
C GLU A 135 -0.95 -0.50 6.19
N LEU A 136 -2.01 -0.11 6.90
CA LEU A 136 -3.01 -1.07 7.37
C LEU A 136 -4.25 -0.84 6.54
N MET A 137 -4.83 -1.92 6.03
CA MET A 137 -6.01 -1.83 5.20
C MET A 137 -7.08 -2.75 5.76
N GLU A 138 -8.31 -2.25 5.79
CA GLU A 138 -9.42 -3.07 6.25
C GLU A 138 -9.63 -4.19 5.26
N THR A 139 -9.76 -5.40 5.77
CA THR A 139 -9.94 -6.57 4.90
C THR A 139 -11.12 -6.35 3.98
N PRO A 140 -10.96 -6.53 2.66
CA PRO A 140 -12.09 -6.34 1.74
C PRO A 140 -13.21 -7.31 2.07
N GLU A 141 -14.46 -6.82 1.95
CA GLU A 141 -15.58 -7.69 2.13
C GLU A 141 -15.68 -8.58 0.96
N HIS A 142 -15.82 -9.79 1.20
CA HIS A 142 -15.94 -10.58 0.13
C HIS A 142 -17.27 -10.82 -0.12
N ASN A 143 -17.96 -10.58 0.10
CA ASN A 143 -19.01 -10.76 -0.22
C ASN A 143 -19.50 -11.76 -0.44
N HIS A 144 -19.11 -12.26 -0.27
CA HIS A 144 -19.63 -13.01 -0.03
C HIS A 144 -20.40 -13.57 -0.77
N ALA A 145 -20.08 -13.47 -1.43
CA ALA A 145 -20.82 -13.96 -1.95
C ALA A 145 -20.96 -14.96 -2.03
#